data_089231240945b4cfdb3eb8fa2a82279e
#
_entry.id   089231240945b4cfdb3eb8fa2a82279e
#
_cell.length_a   1.000
_cell.length_b   1.000
_cell.length_c   1.000
_cell.angle_alpha   90.00
_cell.angle_beta   90.00
_cell.angle_gamma   90.00
#
_symmetry.space_group_name_H-M   'P 1'
#
loop_
_entity.id
_entity.type
_entity.pdbx_description
1 polymer ?
#
loop_
_entity_poly.entity_id
_entity_poly.type
_entity_poly.pdbx_seq_one_letter_code
_entity_poly.pdbx_strand_id
1 'polypeptide(L)'
;MPEYDLFRKNFSNEKLLNSLKDSFISKISGEYSDLSPNLLINDYEHEKKIVTSIEEELSTCDAFDFSVAFINHSGIACIKQKLDYLSEHNIPGRILTTNYLNFTQPSALKEILSLFPNIELKVYDTEKMKKGFH
;
A
#
# COMPACT_ATOMS: atom_id res chain seq x y z
N MET A 1 22.32 -0.64 3.83
CA MET A 1 21.26 -0.59 4.86
C MET A 1 21.06 0.80 5.50
N PRO A 2 20.96 1.88 4.75
CA PRO A 2 20.63 3.18 5.36
C PRO A 2 19.20 3.67 5.08
N GLU A 3 18.40 2.97 4.25
CA GLU A 3 17.11 3.50 3.79
C GLU A 3 15.92 3.25 4.72
N TYR A 4 16.04 2.33 5.67
CA TYR A 4 14.97 2.09 6.66
C TYR A 4 14.82 3.22 7.70
N ASP A 5 15.78 4.12 7.79
CA ASP A 5 15.78 5.19 8.81
C ASP A 5 14.94 6.42 8.39
N LEU A 6 14.66 6.59 7.10
CA LEU A 6 13.84 7.73 6.63
C LEU A 6 12.39 7.63 7.08
N PHE A 7 11.83 6.41 7.14
CA PHE A 7 10.47 6.18 7.64
C PHE A 7 10.34 6.31 9.16
N ARG A 8 11.44 6.17 9.91
CA ARG A 8 11.42 6.26 11.38
C ARG A 8 11.59 7.66 11.93
N LYS A 9 12.06 8.61 11.11
CA LYS A 9 12.45 9.95 11.62
C LYS A 9 11.30 10.88 11.99
N ASN A 10 10.08 10.63 11.52
CA ASN A 10 8.98 11.57 11.70
C ASN A 10 7.90 11.15 12.72
N PHE A 11 7.95 9.92 13.25
CA PHE A 11 6.94 9.45 14.21
C PHE A 11 7.60 8.98 15.50
N SER A 12 7.19 9.54 16.64
CA SER A 12 7.55 8.92 17.91
C SER A 12 6.89 7.54 17.98
N ASN A 13 7.65 6.50 18.33
CA ASN A 13 7.13 5.14 18.49
C ASN A 13 5.92 5.09 19.42
N GLU A 14 5.84 6.00 20.37
CA GLU A 14 4.74 6.12 21.33
C GLU A 14 3.45 6.63 20.66
N LYS A 15 3.55 7.63 19.77
CA LYS A 15 2.39 8.16 19.04
C LYS A 15 1.80 7.11 18.09
N LEU A 16 2.65 6.36 17.39
CA LEU A 16 2.23 5.26 16.53
C LEU A 16 1.60 4.12 17.35
N LEU A 17 2.22 3.74 18.46
CA LEU A 17 1.70 2.67 19.31
C LEU A 17 0.35 3.00 19.91
N ASN A 18 0.14 4.24 20.33
CA ASN A 18 -1.14 4.72 20.86
C ASN A 18 -2.21 4.75 19.75
N SER A 19 -1.87 5.24 18.55
CA SER A 19 -2.79 5.23 17.42
C SER A 19 -3.22 3.82 17.01
N LEU A 20 -2.32 2.85 17.04
CA LEU A 20 -2.64 1.44 16.78
C LEU A 20 -3.54 0.84 17.87
N LYS A 21 -3.29 1.15 19.12
CA LYS A 21 -4.13 0.70 20.25
C LYS A 21 -5.54 1.26 20.16
N ASP A 22 -5.67 2.55 19.86
CA ASP A 22 -6.96 3.23 19.83
C ASP A 22 -7.82 2.80 18.65
N SER A 23 -7.22 2.47 17.50
CA SER A 23 -7.99 2.15 16.29
C SER A 23 -8.59 0.74 16.27
N PHE A 24 -7.96 -0.27 16.90
CA PHE A 24 -8.43 -1.66 16.83
C PHE A 24 -8.99 -2.20 18.14
N ILE A 25 -8.61 -1.66 19.29
CA ILE A 25 -8.88 -2.26 20.59
C ILE A 25 -9.78 -1.37 21.47
N SER A 26 -9.71 -0.07 21.31
CA SER A 26 -10.50 0.86 22.12
C SER A 26 -11.79 1.24 21.42
N LYS A 27 -12.92 0.96 22.08
CA LYS A 27 -14.23 1.51 21.72
C LYS A 27 -14.42 2.96 22.20
N ILE A 28 -13.45 3.50 22.89
CA ILE A 28 -13.43 4.89 23.33
C ILE A 28 -12.75 5.65 22.20
N SER A 29 -13.51 6.44 21.48
CA SER A 29 -12.99 7.33 20.45
C SER A 29 -12.01 8.31 21.09
N GLY A 30 -10.72 7.96 21.05
CA GLY A 30 -9.65 8.92 21.23
C GLY A 30 -9.65 9.92 20.10
N GLU A 31 -8.92 10.99 20.23
CA GLU A 31 -8.69 11.94 19.13
C GLU A 31 -8.21 11.16 17.90
N TYR A 32 -8.90 11.35 16.77
CA TYR A 32 -8.48 10.78 15.49
C TYR A 32 -7.06 11.27 15.20
N SER A 33 -6.11 10.36 15.27
CA SER A 33 -4.74 10.66 14.87
C SER A 33 -4.62 10.37 13.38
N ASP A 34 -3.93 11.24 12.63
CA ASP A 34 -3.58 11.02 11.22
C ASP A 34 -2.81 9.71 10.99
N LEU A 35 -2.34 9.08 12.08
CA LEU A 35 -1.63 7.80 12.07
C LEU A 35 -2.53 6.59 12.36
N SER A 36 -3.83 6.80 12.58
CA SER A 36 -4.75 5.70 12.87
C SER A 36 -5.02 4.87 11.63
N PRO A 37 -4.97 3.52 11.71
CA PRO A 37 -5.38 2.66 10.61
C PRO A 37 -6.86 2.88 10.26
N ASN A 38 -7.16 2.95 8.99
CA ASN A 38 -8.52 3.07 8.47
C ASN A 38 -8.92 1.80 7.72
N LEU A 39 -10.13 1.31 7.98
CA LEU A 39 -10.75 0.28 7.18
C LEU A 39 -11.50 0.95 6.01
N LEU A 40 -11.06 0.68 4.79
CA LEU A 40 -11.71 1.17 3.58
C LEU A 40 -12.64 0.10 3.02
N ILE A 41 -13.87 0.48 2.74
CA ILE A 41 -14.86 -0.35 2.07
C ILE A 41 -15.48 0.41 0.89
N ASN A 42 -15.93 -0.33 -0.14
CA ASN A 42 -16.79 0.27 -1.14
C ASN A 42 -18.20 0.46 -0.55
N ASP A 43 -18.66 1.69 -0.53
CA ASP A 43 -20.00 2.06 -0.09
C ASP A 43 -20.72 2.77 -1.23
N TYR A 44 -21.56 2.03 -1.96
CA TYR A 44 -22.26 2.54 -3.13
C TYR A 44 -23.39 3.51 -2.76
N GLU A 45 -23.93 3.40 -1.55
CA GLU A 45 -25.01 4.30 -1.09
C GLU A 45 -24.46 5.70 -0.81
N HIS A 46 -23.21 5.79 -0.34
CA HIS A 46 -22.54 7.05 -0.05
C HIS A 46 -21.46 7.40 -1.09
N GLU A 47 -21.48 6.76 -2.25
CA GLU A 47 -20.56 6.97 -3.38
C GLU A 47 -19.05 6.81 -3.02
N LYS A 48 -18.76 6.11 -1.93
CA LYS A 48 -17.38 5.87 -1.49
C LYS A 48 -16.78 4.68 -2.23
N LYS A 49 -15.61 4.88 -2.81
CA LYS A 49 -14.84 3.84 -3.50
C LYS A 49 -13.46 3.73 -2.86
N ILE A 50 -13.00 2.52 -2.61
CA ILE A 50 -11.64 2.27 -2.10
C ILE A 50 -10.58 2.90 -3.01
N VAL A 51 -10.75 2.83 -4.32
CA VAL A 51 -9.79 3.40 -5.28
C VAL A 51 -9.65 4.91 -5.10
N THR A 52 -10.73 5.64 -4.86
CA THR A 52 -10.69 7.09 -4.63
C THR A 52 -9.89 7.43 -3.37
N SER A 53 -10.11 6.69 -2.28
CA SER A 53 -9.35 6.89 -1.06
C SER A 53 -7.85 6.59 -1.24
N ILE A 54 -7.52 5.54 -1.99
CA ILE A 54 -6.12 5.24 -2.34
C ILE A 54 -5.51 6.37 -3.18
N GLU A 55 -6.23 6.90 -4.16
CA GLU A 55 -5.75 8.01 -5.01
C GLU A 55 -5.52 9.30 -4.21
N GLU A 56 -6.39 9.58 -3.24
CA GLU A 56 -6.25 10.72 -2.33
C GLU A 56 -4.96 10.59 -1.48
N GLU A 57 -4.74 9.45 -0.83
CA GLU A 57 -3.54 9.18 -0.03
C GLU A 57 -2.26 9.23 -0.89
N LEU A 58 -2.26 8.62 -2.07
CA LEU A 58 -1.13 8.66 -2.99
C LEU A 58 -0.82 10.07 -3.52
N SER A 59 -1.78 11.00 -3.45
CA SER A 59 -1.57 12.38 -3.91
C SER A 59 -0.74 13.22 -2.95
N THR A 60 -0.63 12.82 -1.70
CA THR A 60 0.01 13.58 -0.62
C THR A 60 1.09 12.82 0.13
N CYS A 61 1.34 11.55 -0.22
CA CYS A 61 2.31 10.74 0.48
C CYS A 61 3.76 11.10 0.08
N ASP A 62 4.68 10.92 1.02
CA ASP A 62 6.12 10.99 0.80
C ASP A 62 6.72 9.63 0.38
N ALA A 63 5.99 8.56 0.63
CA ALA A 63 6.29 7.19 0.26
C ALA A 63 5.07 6.30 0.45
N PHE A 64 5.03 5.12 -0.19
CA PHE A 64 3.93 4.18 -0.01
C PHE A 64 4.39 2.71 0.05
N ASP A 65 3.62 1.90 0.76
CA ASP A 65 3.78 0.45 0.85
C ASP A 65 2.46 -0.24 0.53
N PHE A 66 2.47 -1.11 -0.47
CA PHE A 66 1.34 -1.96 -0.81
C PHE A 66 1.66 -3.43 -0.52
N SER A 67 0.76 -4.08 0.21
CA SER A 67 0.77 -5.53 0.38
C SER A 67 -0.54 -6.07 -0.21
N VAL A 68 -0.46 -6.75 -1.34
CA VAL A 68 -1.62 -7.19 -2.11
C VAL A 68 -1.51 -8.65 -2.50
N ALA A 69 -2.61 -9.39 -2.43
CA ALA A 69 -2.60 -10.83 -2.73
C ALA A 69 -2.24 -11.11 -4.20
N PHE A 70 -2.71 -10.28 -5.13
CA PHE A 70 -2.42 -10.43 -6.57
C PHE A 70 -2.50 -9.10 -7.31
N ILE A 71 -1.83 -9.06 -8.45
CA ILE A 71 -1.77 -7.88 -9.33
C ILE A 71 -2.17 -8.29 -10.75
N ASN A 72 -3.05 -7.51 -11.34
CA ASN A 72 -3.45 -7.63 -12.74
C ASN A 72 -3.46 -6.25 -13.44
N HIS A 73 -3.51 -6.25 -14.77
CA HIS A 73 -3.49 -5.01 -15.55
C HIS A 73 -4.65 -4.07 -15.22
N SER A 74 -5.84 -4.60 -14.94
CA SER A 74 -7.01 -3.76 -14.60
C SER A 74 -6.83 -3.04 -13.26
N GLY A 75 -6.19 -3.70 -12.28
CA GLY A 75 -5.85 -3.07 -11.00
C GLY A 75 -4.84 -1.94 -11.16
N ILE A 76 -3.78 -2.15 -11.96
CA ILE A 76 -2.80 -1.11 -12.27
C ILE A 76 -3.47 0.06 -12.98
N ALA A 77 -4.31 -0.22 -13.97
CA ALA A 77 -4.98 0.81 -14.77
C ALA A 77 -5.80 1.78 -13.90
N CYS A 78 -6.42 1.28 -12.82
CA CYS A 78 -7.21 2.11 -11.90
C CYS A 78 -6.38 3.21 -11.22
N ILE A 79 -5.11 2.96 -10.91
CA ILE A 79 -4.24 3.88 -10.16
C ILE A 79 -3.06 4.38 -10.99
N LYS A 80 -3.01 4.03 -12.27
CA LYS A 80 -1.87 4.32 -13.16
C LYS A 80 -1.48 5.80 -13.16
N GLN A 81 -2.44 6.69 -13.27
CA GLN A 81 -2.20 8.12 -13.30
C GLN A 81 -1.48 8.61 -12.02
N LYS A 82 -1.81 8.01 -10.87
CA LYS A 82 -1.14 8.34 -9.61
C LYS A 82 0.25 7.75 -9.54
N LEU A 83 0.44 6.54 -10.04
CA LEU A 83 1.77 5.92 -10.13
C LEU A 83 2.69 6.70 -11.08
N ASP A 84 2.18 7.20 -12.20
CA ASP A 84 2.91 8.08 -13.12
C ASP A 84 3.36 9.36 -12.39
N TYR A 85 2.45 10.03 -11.67
CA TYR A 85 2.75 11.21 -10.86
C TYR A 85 3.85 10.94 -9.83
N LEU A 86 3.73 9.84 -9.07
CA LEU A 86 4.72 9.46 -8.05
C LEU A 86 6.10 9.17 -8.67
N SER A 87 6.12 8.55 -9.85
CA SER A 87 7.35 8.28 -10.57
C SER A 87 8.03 9.57 -11.06
N GLU A 88 7.26 10.50 -11.62
CA GLU A 88 7.77 11.81 -12.06
C GLU A 88 8.37 12.63 -10.92
N HIS A 89 7.82 12.48 -9.71
CA HIS A 89 8.29 13.18 -8.51
C HIS A 89 9.31 12.38 -7.69
N ASN A 90 9.74 11.18 -8.18
CA ASN A 90 10.66 10.29 -7.48
C ASN A 90 10.21 9.90 -6.07
N ILE A 91 8.89 9.80 -5.85
CA ILE A 91 8.32 9.35 -4.57
C ILE A 91 8.48 7.83 -4.48
N PRO A 92 9.21 7.30 -3.49
CA PRO A 92 9.51 5.88 -3.41
C PRO A 92 8.28 5.06 -3.04
N GLY A 93 8.16 3.88 -3.64
CA GLY A 93 7.12 2.91 -3.32
C GLY A 93 7.66 1.50 -3.17
N ARG A 94 6.98 0.68 -2.37
CA ARG A 94 7.25 -0.75 -2.25
C ARG A 94 5.96 -1.53 -2.45
N ILE A 95 6.04 -2.59 -3.24
CA ILE A 95 4.91 -3.48 -3.47
C ILE A 95 5.32 -4.91 -3.16
N LEU A 96 4.57 -5.56 -2.29
CA LEU A 96 4.68 -6.99 -2.02
C LEU A 96 3.42 -7.68 -2.54
N THR A 97 3.59 -8.69 -3.38
CA THR A 97 2.51 -9.54 -3.89
C THR A 97 2.88 -11.01 -3.81
N THR A 98 2.03 -11.91 -4.29
CA THR A 98 2.28 -13.34 -4.28
C THR A 98 2.08 -13.97 -5.66
N ASN A 99 2.63 -15.20 -5.81
CA ASN A 99 2.36 -16.07 -6.95
C ASN A 99 1.22 -17.08 -6.67
N TYR A 100 0.50 -16.91 -5.57
CA TYR A 100 -0.54 -17.84 -5.15
C TYR A 100 -1.60 -18.06 -6.23
N LEU A 101 -1.85 -19.33 -6.56
CA LEU A 101 -2.79 -19.77 -7.59
C LEU A 101 -2.61 -19.09 -8.97
N ASN A 102 -1.47 -18.50 -9.25
CA ASN A 102 -1.19 -17.76 -10.49
C ASN A 102 -2.17 -16.62 -10.81
N PHE A 103 -2.77 -16.02 -9.78
CA PHE A 103 -3.67 -14.87 -9.96
C PHE A 103 -2.92 -13.59 -10.30
N THR A 104 -1.67 -13.47 -9.89
CA THR A 104 -0.80 -12.37 -10.32
C THR A 104 -0.36 -12.58 -11.76
N GLN A 105 -0.60 -11.58 -12.61
CA GLN A 105 -0.21 -11.60 -14.02
C GLN A 105 1.27 -11.21 -14.19
N PRO A 106 2.14 -12.09 -14.70
CA PRO A 106 3.55 -11.76 -14.89
C PRO A 106 3.79 -10.54 -15.80
N SER A 107 2.91 -10.33 -16.78
CA SER A 107 2.97 -9.15 -17.64
C SER A 107 2.66 -7.84 -16.91
N ALA A 108 1.75 -7.88 -15.94
CA ALA A 108 1.44 -6.73 -15.09
C ALA A 108 2.64 -6.38 -14.17
N LEU A 109 3.35 -7.38 -13.65
CA LEU A 109 4.58 -7.14 -12.87
C LEU A 109 5.67 -6.50 -13.73
N LYS A 110 5.84 -6.98 -14.98
CA LYS A 110 6.78 -6.38 -15.94
C LYS A 110 6.42 -4.94 -16.28
N GLU A 111 5.14 -4.63 -16.39
CA GLU A 111 4.64 -3.26 -16.59
C GLU A 111 5.08 -2.35 -15.44
N ILE A 112 4.85 -2.75 -14.18
CA ILE A 112 5.29 -1.99 -13.01
C ILE A 112 6.79 -1.72 -13.06
N LEU A 113 7.60 -2.78 -13.25
CA LEU A 113 9.06 -2.67 -13.26
C LEU A 113 9.60 -1.78 -14.40
N SER A 114 8.91 -1.73 -15.54
CA SER A 114 9.35 -0.95 -16.69
C SER A 114 8.92 0.51 -16.64
N LEU A 115 7.75 0.80 -16.08
CA LEU A 115 7.17 2.14 -16.09
C LEU A 115 7.46 2.93 -14.80
N PHE A 116 7.67 2.25 -13.67
CA PHE A 116 7.78 2.89 -12.37
C PHE A 116 9.10 2.52 -11.66
N PRO A 117 10.23 3.11 -12.06
CA PRO A 117 11.56 2.79 -11.51
C PRO A 117 11.71 3.19 -10.03
N ASN A 118 10.83 4.01 -9.51
CA ASN A 118 10.73 4.40 -8.11
C ASN A 118 10.09 3.34 -7.21
N ILE A 119 9.59 2.22 -7.80
CA ILE A 119 8.88 1.16 -7.07
C ILE A 119 9.77 -0.08 -6.91
N GLU A 120 10.00 -0.48 -5.65
CA GLU A 120 10.56 -1.79 -5.32
C GLU A 120 9.45 -2.83 -5.31
N LEU A 121 9.52 -3.82 -6.22
CA LEU A 121 8.53 -4.90 -6.33
C LEU A 121 9.10 -6.22 -5.83
N LYS A 122 8.40 -6.86 -4.91
CA LYS A 122 8.72 -8.21 -4.41
C LYS A 122 7.56 -9.16 -4.58
N VAL A 123 7.88 -10.40 -4.93
CA VAL A 123 6.91 -11.50 -5.05
C VAL A 123 7.20 -12.54 -3.98
N TYR A 124 6.25 -12.77 -3.10
CA TYR A 124 6.32 -13.84 -2.11
C TYR A 124 5.98 -15.16 -2.79
N ASP A 125 6.95 -16.09 -2.78
CA ASP A 125 6.80 -17.41 -3.39
C ASP A 125 6.16 -18.39 -2.39
N THR A 126 4.85 -18.60 -2.53
CA THR A 126 4.07 -19.46 -1.64
C THR A 126 4.47 -20.93 -1.72
N GLU A 127 4.99 -21.40 -2.85
CA GLU A 127 5.42 -22.79 -3.02
C GLU A 127 6.74 -23.05 -2.29
N LYS A 128 7.72 -22.14 -2.42
CA LYS A 128 8.99 -22.25 -1.71
C LYS A 128 8.84 -22.12 -0.21
N MET A 129 8.01 -21.19 0.22
CA MET A 129 7.87 -20.87 1.64
C MET A 129 6.96 -21.84 2.38
N LYS A 130 6.17 -22.66 1.68
CA LYS A 130 5.17 -23.60 2.25
C LYS A 130 4.23 -22.95 3.28
N LYS A 131 4.01 -21.65 3.17
CA LYS A 131 3.14 -20.85 4.04
C LYS A 131 2.28 -19.95 3.19
N GLY A 132 1.02 -19.80 3.58
CA GLY A 132 0.13 -18.82 2.94
C GLY A 132 0.60 -17.38 3.18
N PHE A 133 0.23 -16.50 2.27
CA PHE A 133 0.37 -15.07 2.41
C PHE A 133 -0.98 -14.54 2.92
N HIS A 134 -1.04 -14.20 4.18
CA HIS A 134 -2.22 -13.66 4.84
C HIS A 134 -1.85 -12.43 5.66
#